data_0c0f16968662b49121cc7aead7699236
#
_entry.id   0c0f16968662b49121cc7aead7699236
#
_cell.length_a   1.000
_cell.length_b   1.000
_cell.length_c   1.000
_cell.angle_alpha   90.00
_cell.angle_beta   90.00
_cell.angle_gamma   90.00
#
_symmetry.space_group_name_H-M   'P 1'
#
loop_
_entity.id
_entity.type
_entity.pdbx_description
1 polymer ?
#
loop_
_entity_poly.entity_id
_entity_poly.type
_entity_poly.pdbx_seq_one_letter_code
_entity_poly.pdbx_strand_id
1 'polypeptide(L)'
;MAAMAVDDYTGAWWRSDESGWGVFLVDQGNMLAPSWFTYGDDGKATWFIVSGALKQADGSYVGDVYSFTGVPYSQINGQASDPGNRVGTSTFRFTDANTLKLDYNVGGHQQTKTLSRFDWGDQDLVCSPSTAPVSSFTNYTAMWWDPSQSGWGLHVNHVGDLMVATWYTYGADRKAIWLQASTTKGADGVYRGKLYQGTTGTPYHQINGQPATAGVNEVGTASFSFSNGGAGQFSYTIGSVTQTKSIVRADYGNAVSQCRTVTASNPPPAGGSDECFPPLAVGNRIVIRDVGSTSGTDQRVTGTTTYKGHPVFVLEDRPTDGSSQGVTKEYVEQTATHRIYHGGEGYIPEVQANGTFEYIPPVRVPRVTPVGYTETMDYVIRASYTAQGVNVTADINVHEVPLRVGSENASAPAGSFSNACKFDTTIRLKSSVSAAGFTVSTITDGRAIQWSHPAVGPVRSEADTTTTVNTTGGFAVPPQVTQSHVESELIEALINGQHYP
;
A
#
# COMPACT_ATOMS: atom_id res chain seq x y z
N MET A 1 -26.46 -12.38 -5.40
CA MET A 1 -25.52 -11.28 -5.77
C MET A 1 -24.78 -10.92 -4.50
N ALA A 2 -23.55 -11.41 -4.33
CA ALA A 2 -22.69 -10.97 -3.23
C ALA A 2 -22.25 -9.53 -3.58
N ALA A 3 -22.49 -8.60 -2.65
CA ALA A 3 -21.99 -7.24 -2.79
C ALA A 3 -20.47 -7.33 -2.87
N MET A 4 -19.88 -6.82 -3.95
CA MET A 4 -18.45 -6.59 -4.02
C MET A 4 -18.08 -5.73 -2.80
N ALA A 5 -17.04 -6.10 -2.06
CA ALA A 5 -16.47 -5.22 -1.07
C ALA A 5 -16.06 -3.94 -1.81
N VAL A 6 -16.72 -2.83 -1.52
CA VAL A 6 -16.35 -1.53 -2.08
C VAL A 6 -15.07 -1.13 -1.39
N ASP A 7 -13.98 -0.98 -2.15
CA ASP A 7 -12.74 -0.43 -1.63
C ASP A 7 -13.04 0.94 -1.01
N ASP A 8 -12.62 1.14 0.24
CA ASP A 8 -12.78 2.41 0.95
C ASP A 8 -11.45 3.17 0.86
N TYR A 9 -11.47 4.31 0.20
CA TYR A 9 -10.29 5.12 -0.07
C TYR A 9 -10.00 6.16 1.02
N THR A 10 -10.68 6.09 2.17
CA THR A 10 -10.44 6.98 3.31
C THR A 10 -9.03 6.84 3.85
N GLY A 11 -8.36 7.97 4.08
CA GLY A 11 -7.03 8.04 4.67
C GLY A 11 -6.11 9.03 3.96
N ALA A 12 -4.85 9.03 4.37
CA ALA A 12 -3.81 9.90 3.82
C ALA A 12 -3.16 9.25 2.58
N TRP A 13 -2.92 10.08 1.57
CA TRP A 13 -2.30 9.70 0.30
C TRP A 13 -1.15 10.64 -0.01
N TRP A 14 -0.02 10.10 -0.39
CA TRP A 14 1.19 10.86 -0.61
C TRP A 14 2.08 10.25 -1.69
N ARG A 15 3.17 10.92 -1.98
CA ARG A 15 4.25 10.39 -2.79
C ARG A 15 5.54 10.46 -1.99
N SER A 16 6.20 9.33 -1.77
CA SER A 16 7.33 9.21 -0.84
C SER A 16 8.55 10.03 -1.25
N ASP A 17 8.82 10.17 -2.56
CA ASP A 17 9.89 11.00 -3.12
C ASP A 17 9.56 12.49 -3.17
N GLU A 18 8.30 12.87 -2.91
CA GLU A 18 7.83 14.26 -2.87
C GLU A 18 7.28 14.62 -1.48
N SER A 19 7.93 14.22 -0.40
CA SER A 19 7.47 14.45 0.97
C SER A 19 7.22 15.93 1.28
N GLY A 20 6.23 16.21 2.15
CA GLY A 20 5.86 17.56 2.57
C GLY A 20 4.56 18.09 1.99
N TRP A 21 3.88 17.31 1.13
CA TRP A 21 2.52 17.55 0.67
C TRP A 21 1.74 16.25 0.62
N GLY A 22 0.43 16.33 0.53
CA GLY A 22 -0.40 15.14 0.39
C GLY A 22 -1.88 15.48 0.29
N VAL A 23 -2.67 14.44 0.03
CA VAL A 23 -4.12 14.51 -0.05
C VAL A 23 -4.71 13.59 1.01
N PHE A 24 -5.68 14.08 1.74
CA PHE A 24 -6.50 13.25 2.59
C PHE A 24 -7.87 13.03 1.94
N LEU A 25 -8.34 11.81 1.93
CA LEU A 25 -9.63 11.43 1.37
C LEU A 25 -10.57 10.95 2.48
N VAL A 26 -11.83 11.33 2.40
CA VAL A 26 -12.93 10.64 3.08
C VAL A 26 -13.83 10.05 2.00
N ASP A 27 -13.94 8.73 1.98
CA ASP A 27 -14.77 8.01 1.04
C ASP A 27 -16.20 7.89 1.58
N GLN A 28 -17.15 8.24 0.73
CA GLN A 28 -18.60 8.18 1.00
C GLN A 28 -19.31 7.33 -0.08
N GLY A 29 -18.57 6.38 -0.69
CA GLY A 29 -19.06 5.47 -1.73
C GLY A 29 -19.13 6.11 -3.11
N ASN A 30 -20.14 6.93 -3.38
CA ASN A 30 -20.29 7.63 -4.66
C ASN A 30 -19.67 9.04 -4.69
N MET A 31 -19.04 9.45 -3.62
CA MET A 31 -18.39 10.75 -3.45
C MET A 31 -17.13 10.63 -2.59
N LEU A 32 -16.09 11.36 -2.98
CA LEU A 32 -14.94 11.63 -2.10
C LEU A 32 -15.02 13.06 -1.57
N ALA A 33 -14.54 13.24 -0.34
CA ALA A 33 -14.27 14.57 0.24
C ALA A 33 -12.75 14.74 0.41
N PRO A 34 -12.04 15.20 -0.63
CA PRO A 34 -10.61 15.41 -0.59
C PRO A 34 -10.23 16.76 0.02
N SER A 35 -9.16 16.79 0.81
CA SER A 35 -8.41 17.99 1.12
C SER A 35 -6.94 17.80 0.78
N TRP A 36 -6.33 18.82 0.25
CA TRP A 36 -4.98 18.80 -0.27
C TRP A 36 -4.14 19.87 0.46
N PHE A 37 -3.14 19.45 1.23
CA PHE A 37 -2.16 20.35 1.84
C PHE A 37 -0.90 20.39 0.98
N THR A 38 -0.41 21.61 0.73
CA THR A 38 0.72 21.86 -0.17
C THR A 38 1.31 23.26 0.04
N TYR A 39 1.99 23.80 -0.97
CA TYR A 39 2.60 25.13 -0.95
C TYR A 39 2.11 25.96 -2.14
N GLY A 40 1.79 27.23 -1.88
CA GLY A 40 1.39 28.20 -2.89
C GLY A 40 2.55 28.71 -3.73
N ASP A 41 2.25 29.62 -4.68
CA ASP A 41 3.24 30.24 -5.56
C ASP A 41 4.32 31.04 -4.82
N ASP A 42 3.99 31.52 -3.61
CA ASP A 42 4.92 32.22 -2.71
C ASP A 42 5.76 31.26 -1.84
N GLY A 43 5.64 29.94 -2.08
CA GLY A 43 6.31 28.89 -1.31
C GLY A 43 5.81 28.73 0.11
N LYS A 44 4.73 29.42 0.52
CA LYS A 44 4.13 29.26 1.84
C LYS A 44 3.13 28.12 1.87
N ALA A 45 2.96 27.52 3.04
CA ALA A 45 1.95 26.50 3.28
C ALA A 45 0.57 27.02 2.85
N THR A 46 -0.16 26.20 2.08
CA THR A 46 -1.54 26.45 1.67
C THR A 46 -2.30 25.14 1.56
N TRP A 47 -3.61 25.23 1.41
CA TRP A 47 -4.45 24.05 1.21
C TRP A 47 -5.61 24.35 0.25
N PHE A 48 -6.11 23.27 -0.34
CA PHE A 48 -7.27 23.26 -1.21
C PHE A 48 -8.28 22.24 -0.72
N ILE A 49 -9.57 22.51 -0.94
CA ILE A 49 -10.64 21.54 -0.76
C ILE A 49 -11.19 21.19 -2.14
N VAL A 50 -11.42 19.91 -2.36
CA VAL A 50 -12.20 19.46 -3.54
C VAL A 50 -13.64 19.28 -3.09
N SER A 51 -14.53 20.09 -3.63
CA SER A 51 -15.94 20.06 -3.25
C SER A 51 -16.61 18.85 -3.91
N GLY A 52 -16.91 17.83 -3.07
CA GLY A 52 -17.73 16.68 -3.43
C GLY A 52 -17.29 16.01 -4.74
N ALA A 53 -16.11 15.40 -4.79
CA ALA A 53 -15.67 14.69 -5.98
C ALA A 53 -16.61 13.51 -6.25
N LEU A 54 -17.45 13.60 -7.28
CA LEU A 54 -18.48 12.61 -7.60
C LEU A 54 -17.94 11.51 -8.50
N LYS A 55 -18.36 10.28 -8.21
CA LYS A 55 -18.02 9.09 -9.01
C LYS A 55 -18.65 9.17 -10.39
N GLN A 56 -17.83 8.97 -11.40
CA GLN A 56 -18.21 8.97 -12.81
C GLN A 56 -18.51 7.53 -13.30
N ALA A 57 -19.05 7.39 -14.50
CA ALA A 57 -19.37 6.10 -15.10
C ALA A 57 -18.12 5.23 -15.38
N ASP A 58 -16.95 5.87 -15.55
CA ASP A 58 -15.65 5.19 -15.72
C ASP A 58 -14.97 4.80 -14.39
N GLY A 59 -15.65 5.02 -13.25
CA GLY A 59 -15.13 4.75 -11.91
C GLY A 59 -14.24 5.86 -11.34
N SER A 60 -13.86 6.88 -12.10
CA SER A 60 -13.12 8.04 -11.59
C SER A 60 -14.00 8.94 -10.73
N TYR A 61 -13.37 9.78 -9.90
CA TYR A 61 -14.08 10.81 -9.12
C TYR A 61 -13.61 12.18 -9.58
N VAL A 62 -14.55 13.08 -9.87
CA VAL A 62 -14.26 14.43 -10.41
C VAL A 62 -14.89 15.49 -9.53
N GLY A 63 -14.13 16.52 -9.18
CA GLY A 63 -14.61 17.64 -8.36
C GLY A 63 -13.91 18.95 -8.65
N ASP A 64 -14.57 20.04 -8.27
CA ASP A 64 -14.03 21.40 -8.35
C ASP A 64 -13.10 21.67 -7.17
N VAL A 65 -11.98 22.32 -7.45
CA VAL A 65 -10.97 22.69 -6.45
C VAL A 65 -11.19 24.13 -6.01
N TYR A 66 -11.21 24.34 -4.69
CA TYR A 66 -11.41 25.64 -4.06
C TYR A 66 -10.25 26.02 -3.16
N SER A 67 -9.88 27.31 -3.21
CA SER A 67 -9.00 27.97 -2.25
C SER A 67 -9.81 28.93 -1.36
N PHE A 68 -9.28 29.25 -0.18
CA PHE A 68 -9.97 30.06 0.82
C PHE A 68 -9.01 31.08 1.45
N THR A 69 -9.59 32.19 1.89
CA THR A 69 -9.04 33.07 2.91
C THR A 69 -9.97 33.09 4.11
N GLY A 70 -9.52 33.58 5.27
CA GLY A 70 -10.39 33.52 6.41
C GLY A 70 -9.88 34.24 7.66
N VAL A 71 -10.58 34.07 8.76
CA VAL A 71 -10.24 34.63 10.06
C VAL A 71 -9.03 33.88 10.63
N PRO A 72 -7.97 34.60 11.09
CA PRO A 72 -6.82 33.97 11.73
C PRO A 72 -7.23 33.00 12.85
N TYR A 73 -6.54 31.84 12.95
CA TYR A 73 -6.87 30.79 13.92
C TYR A 73 -7.01 31.30 15.35
N SER A 74 -6.25 32.34 15.70
CA SER A 74 -6.27 32.97 17.04
C SER A 74 -7.54 33.79 17.33
N GLN A 75 -8.36 34.09 16.31
CA GLN A 75 -9.50 35.00 16.39
C GLN A 75 -10.83 34.34 15.97
N ILE A 76 -10.82 33.06 15.60
CA ILE A 76 -12.03 32.38 15.16
C ILE A 76 -13.09 32.34 16.28
N ASN A 77 -14.23 33.00 16.01
CA ASN A 77 -15.42 33.02 16.84
C ASN A 77 -16.67 33.14 15.95
N GLY A 78 -17.07 32.06 15.34
CA GLY A 78 -18.10 32.00 14.31
C GLY A 78 -17.50 31.52 12.97
N GLN A 79 -18.13 31.87 11.83
CA GLN A 79 -17.63 31.46 10.51
C GLN A 79 -16.20 31.92 10.29
N ALA A 80 -15.32 30.98 9.97
CA ALA A 80 -13.88 31.23 9.85
C ALA A 80 -13.45 31.56 8.40
N SER A 81 -14.09 31.01 7.37
CA SER A 81 -13.72 31.25 5.98
C SER A 81 -14.50 32.40 5.34
N ASP A 82 -13.82 33.11 4.47
CA ASP A 82 -14.47 33.88 3.41
C ASP A 82 -15.08 32.92 2.37
N PRO A 83 -15.95 33.38 1.45
CA PRO A 83 -16.46 32.55 0.37
C PRO A 83 -15.30 31.89 -0.42
N GLY A 84 -15.45 30.60 -0.72
CA GLY A 84 -14.44 29.85 -1.47
C GLY A 84 -14.31 30.35 -2.90
N ASN A 85 -13.07 30.43 -3.36
CA ASN A 85 -12.75 30.78 -4.76
C ASN A 85 -12.45 29.49 -5.53
N ARG A 86 -13.25 29.18 -6.58
CA ARG A 86 -12.98 28.05 -7.46
C ARG A 86 -11.71 28.33 -8.27
N VAL A 87 -10.70 27.49 -8.11
CA VAL A 87 -9.38 27.66 -8.73
C VAL A 87 -9.07 26.58 -9.75
N GLY A 88 -9.92 25.57 -9.89
CA GLY A 88 -9.69 24.51 -10.87
C GLY A 88 -10.55 23.28 -10.70
N THR A 89 -10.05 22.16 -11.22
CA THR A 89 -10.69 20.83 -11.16
C THR A 89 -9.64 19.78 -10.83
N SER A 90 -10.09 18.66 -10.25
CA SER A 90 -9.27 17.47 -10.04
C SER A 90 -10.04 16.20 -10.36
N THR A 91 -9.29 15.16 -10.75
CA THR A 91 -9.80 13.83 -11.02
C THR A 91 -8.97 12.81 -10.27
N PHE A 92 -9.65 11.92 -9.56
CA PHE A 92 -9.05 10.84 -8.79
C PHE A 92 -9.38 9.52 -9.47
N ARG A 93 -8.36 8.74 -9.83
CA ARG A 93 -8.50 7.40 -10.41
C ARG A 93 -7.70 6.42 -9.58
N PHE A 94 -8.37 5.42 -9.04
CA PHE A 94 -7.72 4.35 -8.30
C PHE A 94 -7.47 3.20 -9.26
N THR A 95 -6.22 2.75 -9.32
CA THR A 95 -5.85 1.54 -10.08
C THR A 95 -5.99 0.29 -9.20
N ASP A 96 -5.86 0.48 -7.88
CA ASP A 96 -6.05 -0.53 -6.84
C ASP A 96 -6.35 0.17 -5.50
N ALA A 97 -6.49 -0.60 -4.41
CA ALA A 97 -6.79 -0.06 -3.08
C ALA A 97 -5.70 0.88 -2.51
N ASN A 98 -4.48 0.84 -3.06
CA ASN A 98 -3.30 1.55 -2.54
C ASN A 98 -2.67 2.53 -3.53
N THR A 99 -3.14 2.58 -4.77
CA THR A 99 -2.58 3.43 -5.82
C THR A 99 -3.64 4.38 -6.38
N LEU A 100 -3.37 5.67 -6.27
CA LEU A 100 -4.21 6.77 -6.74
C LEU A 100 -3.47 7.57 -7.82
N LYS A 101 -4.08 7.72 -8.99
CA LYS A 101 -3.68 8.70 -9.98
C LYS A 101 -4.52 9.96 -9.80
N LEU A 102 -3.87 11.06 -9.40
CA LEU A 102 -4.46 12.37 -9.24
C LEU A 102 -4.10 13.24 -10.43
N ASP A 103 -5.08 13.58 -11.26
CA ASP A 103 -4.95 14.60 -12.30
C ASP A 103 -5.58 15.90 -11.78
N TYR A 104 -4.88 17.03 -11.91
CA TYR A 104 -5.43 18.31 -11.54
C TYR A 104 -5.12 19.41 -12.55
N ASN A 105 -6.01 20.40 -12.62
CA ASN A 105 -5.79 21.69 -13.29
C ASN A 105 -6.19 22.79 -12.32
N VAL A 106 -5.22 23.41 -11.68
CA VAL A 106 -5.40 24.42 -10.64
C VAL A 106 -4.55 25.64 -10.95
N GLY A 107 -5.15 26.83 -10.92
CA GLY A 107 -4.46 28.08 -11.27
C GLY A 107 -3.90 28.12 -12.70
N GLY A 108 -4.42 27.30 -13.61
CA GLY A 108 -3.90 27.13 -14.97
C GLY A 108 -2.76 26.11 -15.09
N HIS A 109 -2.32 25.53 -13.99
CA HIS A 109 -1.29 24.49 -13.98
C HIS A 109 -1.89 23.09 -14.00
N GLN A 110 -1.43 22.27 -14.93
CA GLN A 110 -1.88 20.89 -15.08
C GLN A 110 -0.76 19.93 -14.69
N GLN A 111 -1.06 18.98 -13.82
CA GLN A 111 -0.16 17.88 -13.48
C GLN A 111 -0.93 16.58 -13.24
N THR A 112 -0.21 15.48 -13.40
CA THR A 112 -0.62 14.15 -12.99
C THR A 112 0.34 13.64 -11.94
N LYS A 113 -0.18 13.15 -10.82
CA LYS A 113 0.59 12.56 -9.72
C LYS A 113 0.10 11.13 -9.47
N THR A 114 1.03 10.21 -9.28
CA THR A 114 0.72 8.89 -8.75
C THR A 114 1.05 8.89 -7.27
N LEU A 115 0.05 8.63 -6.44
CA LEU A 115 0.14 8.62 -4.99
C LEU A 115 -0.08 7.21 -4.47
N SER A 116 0.56 6.89 -3.37
CA SER A 116 0.28 5.70 -2.57
C SER A 116 -0.43 6.06 -1.28
N ARG A 117 -1.12 5.11 -0.64
CA ARG A 117 -1.54 5.29 0.75
C ARG A 117 -0.33 5.58 1.62
N PHE A 118 -0.53 6.42 2.65
CA PHE A 118 0.51 6.67 3.63
C PHE A 118 0.75 5.42 4.45
N ASP A 119 2.01 5.01 4.53
CA ASP A 119 2.46 3.89 5.35
C ASP A 119 2.66 4.32 6.81
N TRP A 120 1.95 3.69 7.72
CA TRP A 120 2.03 3.96 9.17
C TRP A 120 3.00 3.05 9.90
N GLY A 121 3.84 2.29 9.18
CA GLY A 121 4.80 1.34 9.74
C GLY A 121 4.13 0.05 10.20
N ASP A 122 4.35 -0.33 11.47
CA ASP A 122 3.84 -1.60 12.01
C ASP A 122 2.30 -1.68 12.15
N GLN A 123 1.58 -0.64 11.75
CA GLN A 123 0.14 -0.55 11.89
C GLN A 123 -0.49 -0.05 10.59
N ASP A 124 -1.51 -0.77 10.13
CA ASP A 124 -2.30 -0.36 8.97
C ASP A 124 -3.66 0.21 9.40
N LEU A 125 -4.15 1.14 8.61
CA LEU A 125 -5.48 1.71 8.74
C LEU A 125 -6.40 1.09 7.68
N VAL A 126 -7.34 0.28 8.11
CA VAL A 126 -8.34 -0.36 7.22
C VAL A 126 -9.68 0.27 7.46
N CYS A 127 -10.29 0.81 6.40
CA CYS A 127 -11.60 1.44 6.44
C CYS A 127 -12.60 0.65 5.58
N SER A 128 -13.86 0.71 5.94
CA SER A 128 -14.97 0.12 5.17
C SER A 128 -16.22 0.95 5.36
N PRO A 129 -17.12 1.01 4.34
CA PRO A 129 -18.41 1.66 4.48
C PRO A 129 -19.23 1.04 5.62
N SER A 130 -19.85 1.86 6.44
CA SER A 130 -20.66 1.42 7.58
C SER A 130 -21.98 2.17 7.64
N THR A 131 -23.04 1.46 8.01
CA THR A 131 -24.36 2.04 8.36
C THR A 131 -24.58 2.13 9.86
N ALA A 132 -23.59 1.74 10.67
CA ALA A 132 -23.66 1.87 12.12
C ALA A 132 -23.63 3.36 12.52
N PRO A 133 -24.28 3.73 13.64
CA PRO A 133 -24.22 5.09 14.14
C PRO A 133 -22.76 5.51 14.39
N VAL A 134 -22.36 6.67 13.89
CA VAL A 134 -20.97 7.17 14.05
C VAL A 134 -20.55 7.30 15.52
N SER A 135 -21.52 7.50 16.44
CA SER A 135 -21.25 7.50 17.87
C SER A 135 -20.70 6.18 18.43
N SER A 136 -20.92 5.06 17.71
CA SER A 136 -20.39 3.74 18.09
C SER A 136 -18.97 3.50 17.61
N PHE A 137 -18.39 4.38 16.78
CA PHE A 137 -17.06 4.20 16.23
C PHE A 137 -15.99 4.44 17.31
N THR A 138 -15.01 3.55 17.34
CA THR A 138 -13.86 3.65 18.25
C THR A 138 -12.60 4.18 17.57
N ASN A 139 -12.57 4.21 16.23
CA ASN A 139 -11.51 4.83 15.45
C ASN A 139 -11.97 6.21 14.97
N TYR A 140 -11.11 7.20 15.13
CA TYR A 140 -11.43 8.61 14.87
C TYR A 140 -10.95 9.11 13.51
N THR A 141 -10.45 8.23 12.65
CA THR A 141 -10.06 8.60 11.29
C THR A 141 -11.23 9.17 10.51
N ALA A 142 -11.18 10.44 10.21
CA ALA A 142 -12.21 11.20 9.48
C ALA A 142 -11.79 12.67 9.29
N MET A 143 -12.64 13.42 8.60
CA MET A 143 -12.68 14.88 8.73
C MET A 143 -13.49 15.29 9.96
N TRP A 144 -12.99 16.30 10.69
CA TRP A 144 -13.61 16.86 11.89
C TRP A 144 -13.70 18.38 11.77
N TRP A 145 -14.76 18.98 12.26
CA TRP A 145 -15.01 20.41 12.16
C TRP A 145 -15.91 20.91 13.30
N ASP A 146 -16.03 22.22 13.45
CA ASP A 146 -17.00 22.85 14.35
C ASP A 146 -18.13 23.47 13.51
N PRO A 147 -19.37 22.95 13.57
CA PRO A 147 -20.49 23.49 12.80
C PRO A 147 -20.81 24.96 13.12
N SER A 148 -20.51 25.42 14.33
CA SER A 148 -20.70 26.82 14.72
C SER A 148 -19.60 27.76 14.23
N GLN A 149 -18.47 27.20 13.75
CA GLN A 149 -17.30 27.94 13.31
C GLN A 149 -16.81 27.39 11.94
N SER A 150 -17.71 27.23 10.98
CA SER A 150 -17.41 26.63 9.68
C SER A 150 -16.29 27.37 8.92
N GLY A 151 -15.53 26.64 8.12
CA GLY A 151 -14.44 27.18 7.27
C GLY A 151 -13.03 26.83 7.73
N TRP A 152 -12.90 26.09 8.83
CA TRP A 152 -11.69 25.39 9.24
C TRP A 152 -12.01 23.93 9.55
N GLY A 153 -11.02 23.06 9.58
CA GLY A 153 -11.24 21.65 9.90
C GLY A 153 -9.96 20.88 10.11
N LEU A 154 -10.12 19.64 10.50
CA LEU A 154 -9.04 18.69 10.76
C LEU A 154 -9.27 17.44 9.93
N HIS A 155 -8.22 16.91 9.34
CA HIS A 155 -8.19 15.50 8.97
C HIS A 155 -7.41 14.73 10.03
N VAL A 156 -8.04 13.72 10.59
CA VAL A 156 -7.47 12.88 11.64
C VAL A 156 -7.20 11.50 11.06
N ASN A 157 -5.99 11.00 11.24
CA ASN A 157 -5.62 9.60 11.10
C ASN A 157 -5.37 9.04 12.50
N HIS A 158 -6.15 8.02 12.88
CA HIS A 158 -6.05 7.37 14.18
C HIS A 158 -5.55 5.93 13.99
N VAL A 159 -4.30 5.67 14.38
CA VAL A 159 -3.59 4.41 14.16
C VAL A 159 -3.06 3.91 15.51
N GLY A 160 -3.79 3.00 16.14
CA GLY A 160 -3.46 2.52 17.50
C GLY A 160 -3.49 3.64 18.54
N ASP A 161 -2.38 3.84 19.23
CA ASP A 161 -2.24 4.94 20.18
C ASP A 161 -1.70 6.24 19.55
N LEU A 162 -1.35 6.19 18.26
CA LEU A 162 -0.92 7.36 17.49
C LEU A 162 -2.14 8.06 16.87
N MET A 163 -2.16 9.38 16.95
CA MET A 163 -3.11 10.20 16.20
C MET A 163 -2.34 11.34 15.51
N VAL A 164 -2.42 11.37 14.19
CA VAL A 164 -1.86 12.44 13.35
C VAL A 164 -3.02 13.22 12.74
N ALA A 165 -3.03 14.53 12.98
CA ALA A 165 -4.05 15.41 12.45
C ALA A 165 -3.45 16.53 11.62
N THR A 166 -3.99 16.76 10.43
CA THR A 166 -3.70 17.95 9.64
C THR A 166 -4.81 18.97 9.87
N TRP A 167 -4.43 20.12 10.41
CA TRP A 167 -5.35 21.21 10.70
C TRP A 167 -5.28 22.26 9.58
N TYR A 168 -6.40 22.48 8.92
CA TYR A 168 -6.60 23.46 7.85
C TYR A 168 -7.25 24.71 8.45
N THR A 169 -6.51 25.83 8.42
CA THR A 169 -6.92 27.07 9.07
C THR A 169 -6.27 28.29 8.38
N TYR A 170 -6.22 29.44 9.06
CA TYR A 170 -5.73 30.68 8.49
C TYR A 170 -4.68 31.36 9.39
N GLY A 171 -3.65 31.88 8.79
CA GLY A 171 -2.59 32.67 9.43
C GLY A 171 -3.03 34.09 9.78
N ALA A 172 -2.13 34.85 10.43
CA ALA A 172 -2.38 36.24 10.79
C ALA A 172 -2.62 37.15 9.56
N ASP A 173 -2.12 36.77 8.40
CA ASP A 173 -2.32 37.43 7.11
C ASP A 173 -3.62 37.00 6.41
N ARG A 174 -4.49 36.24 7.09
CA ARG A 174 -5.75 35.67 6.59
C ARG A 174 -5.60 34.65 5.46
N LYS A 175 -4.37 34.28 5.10
CA LYS A 175 -4.11 33.25 4.10
C LYS A 175 -4.29 31.85 4.71
N ALA A 176 -4.65 30.90 3.87
CA ALA A 176 -4.72 29.49 4.21
C ALA A 176 -3.36 28.98 4.68
N ILE A 177 -3.33 28.30 5.81
CA ILE A 177 -2.18 27.56 6.34
C ILE A 177 -2.62 26.20 6.83
N TRP A 178 -1.72 25.24 6.78
CA TRP A 178 -1.93 23.96 7.44
C TRP A 178 -0.89 23.74 8.54
N LEU A 179 -1.33 23.08 9.61
CA LEU A 179 -0.48 22.62 10.70
C LEU A 179 -0.71 21.12 10.88
N GLN A 180 0.29 20.43 11.37
CA GLN A 180 0.23 18.98 11.60
C GLN A 180 0.48 18.68 13.08
N ALA A 181 -0.48 18.01 13.72
CA ALA A 181 -0.35 17.50 15.07
C ALA A 181 0.07 16.04 15.04
N SER A 182 1.12 15.70 15.78
CA SER A 182 1.49 14.31 16.06
C SER A 182 1.30 14.08 17.56
N THR A 183 0.34 13.21 17.92
CA THR A 183 -0.11 13.03 19.29
C THR A 183 -0.19 11.55 19.66
N THR A 184 0.04 11.25 20.94
CA THR A 184 -0.04 9.89 21.47
C THR A 184 -1.07 9.83 22.59
N LYS A 185 -1.78 8.71 22.70
CA LYS A 185 -2.81 8.46 23.70
C LYS A 185 -2.20 8.30 25.09
N GLY A 186 -2.66 9.12 26.04
CA GLY A 186 -2.32 8.98 27.45
C GLY A 186 -3.19 7.94 28.16
N ALA A 187 -2.82 7.58 29.39
CA ALA A 187 -3.58 6.65 30.24
C ALA A 187 -5.02 7.15 30.55
N ASP A 188 -5.25 8.46 30.46
CA ASP A 188 -6.58 9.10 30.60
C ASP A 188 -7.40 9.12 29.30
N GLY A 189 -6.91 8.49 28.22
CA GLY A 189 -7.57 8.40 26.93
C GLY A 189 -7.43 9.67 26.08
N VAL A 190 -6.74 10.71 26.54
CA VAL A 190 -6.52 11.96 25.79
C VAL A 190 -5.24 11.84 24.95
N TYR A 191 -5.32 12.19 23.68
CA TYR A 191 -4.18 12.25 22.77
C TYR A 191 -3.49 13.60 22.93
N ARG A 192 -2.17 13.60 23.19
CA ARG A 192 -1.38 14.83 23.39
C ARG A 192 -0.08 14.76 22.62
N GLY A 193 0.34 15.91 22.09
CA GLY A 193 1.60 15.99 21.37
C GLY A 193 1.93 17.37 20.83
N LYS A 194 2.86 17.38 19.91
CA LYS A 194 3.40 18.59 19.32
C LYS A 194 2.61 19.00 18.07
N LEU A 195 2.61 20.29 17.82
CA LEU A 195 2.01 20.92 16.65
C LEU A 195 3.13 21.54 15.80
N TYR A 196 3.16 21.19 14.53
CA TYR A 196 4.19 21.60 13.57
C TYR A 196 3.58 22.42 12.44
N GLN A 197 4.36 23.33 11.89
CA GLN A 197 4.04 24.06 10.66
C GLN A 197 5.14 23.82 9.63
N GLY A 198 4.75 23.54 8.38
CA GLY A 198 5.69 23.46 7.27
C GLY A 198 6.47 24.75 7.09
N THR A 199 7.77 24.64 6.83
CA THR A 199 8.60 25.79 6.39
C THR A 199 8.24 26.16 4.95
N THR A 200 9.01 27.06 4.33
CA THR A 200 8.86 27.35 2.90
C THR A 200 9.08 26.09 2.07
N GLY A 201 8.19 25.82 1.16
CA GLY A 201 8.21 24.65 0.27
C GLY A 201 8.17 25.01 -1.21
N THR A 202 8.32 23.99 -2.03
CA THR A 202 8.20 24.09 -3.48
C THR A 202 6.73 24.32 -3.85
N PRO A 203 6.39 25.34 -4.68
CA PRO A 203 5.04 25.57 -5.15
C PRO A 203 4.42 24.31 -5.76
N TYR A 204 3.14 24.04 -5.47
CA TYR A 204 2.46 22.77 -5.83
C TYR A 204 2.64 22.36 -7.30
N HIS A 205 2.71 23.32 -8.21
CA HIS A 205 2.87 23.09 -9.64
C HIS A 205 4.33 22.89 -10.09
N GLN A 206 5.31 23.04 -9.19
CA GLN A 206 6.74 22.83 -9.45
C GLN A 206 7.29 21.58 -8.75
N ILE A 207 6.50 20.93 -7.89
CA ILE A 207 6.92 19.69 -7.23
C ILE A 207 7.08 18.60 -8.30
N ASN A 208 8.29 18.01 -8.39
CA ASN A 208 8.62 17.02 -9.41
C ASN A 208 9.71 16.05 -8.94
N GLY A 209 9.33 15.00 -8.21
CA GLY A 209 10.23 13.92 -7.79
C GLY A 209 11.30 14.35 -6.78
N GLN A 210 11.03 15.40 -6.01
CA GLN A 210 11.89 15.89 -4.92
C GLN A 210 11.02 16.32 -3.74
N PRO A 211 11.51 16.25 -2.49
CA PRO A 211 10.77 16.73 -1.33
C PRO A 211 10.24 18.15 -1.53
N ALA A 212 8.96 18.35 -1.22
CA ALA A 212 8.30 19.64 -1.39
C ALA A 212 8.69 20.65 -0.32
N THR A 213 9.25 20.21 0.81
CA THR A 213 9.72 21.09 1.90
C THR A 213 11.05 20.62 2.46
N ALA A 214 11.84 21.57 2.95
CA ALA A 214 13.08 21.30 3.67
C ALA A 214 12.86 20.84 5.12
N GLY A 215 11.65 21.03 5.69
CA GLY A 215 11.36 20.64 7.06
C GLY A 215 10.09 21.26 7.65
N VAL A 216 9.92 21.07 8.94
CA VAL A 216 8.81 21.60 9.74
C VAL A 216 9.35 22.26 11.00
N ASN A 217 8.67 23.31 11.47
CA ASN A 217 8.95 23.96 12.75
C ASN A 217 7.91 23.54 13.79
N GLU A 218 8.36 23.20 14.99
CA GLU A 218 7.46 23.07 16.13
C GLU A 218 6.95 24.46 16.51
N VAL A 219 5.62 24.63 16.53
CA VAL A 219 4.99 25.93 16.82
C VAL A 219 4.15 25.89 18.10
N GLY A 220 3.90 24.71 18.66
CA GLY A 220 3.08 24.57 19.85
C GLY A 220 2.72 23.13 20.17
N THR A 221 1.61 22.96 20.87
CA THR A 221 1.07 21.66 21.28
C THR A 221 -0.41 21.53 20.90
N ALA A 222 -0.85 20.28 20.76
CA ALA A 222 -2.23 19.94 20.49
C ALA A 222 -2.69 18.78 21.39
N SER A 223 -3.98 18.74 21.68
CA SER A 223 -4.62 17.59 22.33
C SER A 223 -6.01 17.32 21.78
N PHE A 224 -6.38 16.03 21.78
CA PHE A 224 -7.71 15.56 21.35
C PHE A 224 -8.32 14.68 22.42
N SER A 225 -9.60 14.91 22.70
CA SER A 225 -10.41 14.03 23.52
C SER A 225 -11.74 13.79 22.85
N PHE A 226 -12.23 12.56 22.89
CA PHE A 226 -13.46 12.17 22.22
C PHE A 226 -14.45 11.61 23.24
N SER A 227 -15.67 12.11 23.21
CA SER A 227 -16.77 11.59 24.02
C SER A 227 -17.40 10.35 23.37
N ASN A 228 -17.33 10.23 22.05
CA ASN A 228 -17.75 9.10 21.23
C ASN A 228 -17.18 9.23 19.81
N GLY A 229 -17.51 8.29 18.92
CA GLY A 229 -17.01 8.30 17.54
C GLY A 229 -17.45 9.48 16.67
N GLY A 230 -18.43 10.29 17.12
CA GLY A 230 -18.96 11.43 16.38
C GLY A 230 -18.68 12.79 17.00
N ALA A 231 -18.16 12.87 18.24
CA ALA A 231 -17.97 14.13 18.95
C ALA A 231 -16.73 14.14 19.82
N GLY A 232 -16.03 15.27 19.87
CA GLY A 232 -14.80 15.44 20.62
C GLY A 232 -14.43 16.90 20.86
N GLN A 233 -13.25 17.11 21.40
CA GLN A 233 -12.63 18.42 21.62
C GLN A 233 -11.22 18.42 21.02
N PHE A 234 -10.87 19.51 20.38
CA PHE A 234 -9.53 19.84 19.92
C PHE A 234 -9.02 21.05 20.69
N SER A 235 -7.93 20.89 21.42
CA SER A 235 -7.25 21.98 22.13
C SER A 235 -5.87 22.19 21.57
N TYR A 236 -5.46 23.45 21.46
CA TYR A 236 -4.11 23.80 21.01
C TYR A 236 -3.54 24.99 21.76
N THR A 237 -2.22 25.05 21.81
CA THR A 237 -1.45 26.20 22.30
C THR A 237 -0.37 26.55 21.27
N ILE A 238 -0.41 27.77 20.74
CA ILE A 238 0.59 28.33 19.83
C ILE A 238 1.01 29.70 20.37
N GLY A 239 2.25 29.83 20.81
CA GLY A 239 2.73 31.02 21.49
C GLY A 239 1.88 31.32 22.75
N SER A 240 1.25 32.50 22.79
CA SER A 240 0.33 32.88 23.89
C SER A 240 -1.13 32.54 23.64
N VAL A 241 -1.47 31.95 22.51
CA VAL A 241 -2.84 31.60 22.13
C VAL A 241 -3.13 30.17 22.57
N THR A 242 -4.08 30.01 23.50
CA THR A 242 -4.63 28.72 23.90
C THR A 242 -6.13 28.71 23.68
N GLN A 243 -6.61 27.73 22.93
CA GLN A 243 -8.05 27.56 22.64
C GLN A 243 -8.45 26.09 22.68
N THR A 244 -9.73 25.89 23.01
CA THR A 244 -10.41 24.58 22.91
C THR A 244 -11.62 24.73 22.00
N LYS A 245 -11.75 23.84 21.03
CA LYS A 245 -12.83 23.81 20.05
C LYS A 245 -13.62 22.50 20.21
N SER A 246 -14.95 22.60 20.24
CA SER A 246 -15.79 21.43 20.07
C SER A 246 -15.75 20.99 18.62
N ILE A 247 -15.56 19.70 18.39
CA ILE A 247 -15.49 19.14 17.04
C ILE A 247 -16.47 17.98 16.88
N VAL A 248 -17.04 17.90 15.69
CA VAL A 248 -17.88 16.77 15.28
C VAL A 248 -17.29 16.12 14.03
N ARG A 249 -17.52 14.82 13.88
CA ARG A 249 -17.17 14.11 12.66
C ARG A 249 -17.99 14.66 11.50
N ALA A 250 -17.37 14.93 10.37
CA ALA A 250 -18.07 15.34 9.16
C ALA A 250 -18.90 14.16 8.62
N ASP A 251 -20.15 14.43 8.35
CA ASP A 251 -21.11 13.51 7.75
C ASP A 251 -21.74 14.20 6.54
N TYR A 252 -21.64 13.59 5.39
CA TYR A 252 -22.14 14.12 4.13
C TYR A 252 -23.44 13.42 3.68
N GLY A 253 -24.09 12.67 4.60
CA GLY A 253 -25.39 12.03 4.35
C GLY A 253 -25.34 10.74 3.53
N ASN A 254 -24.16 10.16 3.34
CA ASN A 254 -23.95 8.86 2.69
C ASN A 254 -23.40 7.83 3.72
N ALA A 255 -23.04 6.64 3.25
CA ALA A 255 -22.35 5.66 4.09
C ALA A 255 -21.04 6.26 4.61
N VAL A 256 -20.83 6.23 5.94
CA VAL A 256 -19.65 6.78 6.59
C VAL A 256 -18.59 5.69 6.71
N SER A 257 -17.35 6.00 6.37
CA SER A 257 -16.22 5.08 6.57
C SER A 257 -16.00 4.81 8.05
N GLN A 258 -16.06 3.54 8.43
CA GLN A 258 -15.62 3.04 9.71
C GLN A 258 -14.25 2.44 9.58
N CYS A 259 -13.27 3.04 10.24
CA CYS A 259 -11.89 2.59 10.20
C CYS A 259 -11.53 1.78 11.45
N ARG A 260 -10.53 0.94 11.32
CA ARG A 260 -9.89 0.23 12.43
C ARG A 260 -8.39 0.16 12.18
N THR A 261 -7.64 0.20 13.25
CA THR A 261 -6.20 -0.08 13.20
C THR A 261 -6.00 -1.59 13.25
N VAL A 262 -5.17 -2.11 12.38
CA VAL A 262 -4.70 -3.49 12.42
C VAL A 262 -3.19 -3.46 12.62
N THR A 263 -2.72 -4.13 13.68
CA THR A 263 -1.28 -4.27 13.92
C THR A 263 -0.75 -5.41 13.09
N ALA A 264 0.40 -5.21 12.48
CA ALA A 264 1.10 -6.27 11.72
C ALA A 264 1.47 -7.50 12.60
N SER A 265 1.48 -7.32 13.93
CA SER A 265 1.82 -8.36 14.90
C SER A 265 0.63 -9.17 15.44
N ASN A 266 -0.61 -8.78 15.14
CA ASN A 266 -1.78 -9.62 15.42
C ASN A 266 -2.21 -10.27 14.12
N PRO A 267 -1.91 -11.55 13.88
CA PRO A 267 -2.63 -12.27 12.86
C PRO A 267 -4.14 -12.14 13.19
N PRO A 268 -5.02 -11.87 12.22
CA PRO A 268 -6.44 -12.03 12.43
C PRO A 268 -6.65 -13.42 13.04
N PRO A 269 -7.63 -13.60 13.93
CA PRO A 269 -7.90 -14.93 14.49
C PRO A 269 -8.00 -15.91 13.33
N ALA A 270 -7.19 -16.96 13.37
CA ALA A 270 -7.17 -18.01 12.37
C ALA A 270 -8.62 -18.48 12.14
N GLY A 271 -9.18 -18.17 10.98
CA GLY A 271 -10.57 -18.53 10.68
C GLY A 271 -11.37 -17.60 9.79
N GLY A 272 -10.80 -16.55 9.21
CA GLY A 272 -11.45 -15.83 8.09
C GLY A 272 -11.43 -16.72 6.85
N SER A 273 -12.59 -16.96 6.23
CA SER A 273 -12.75 -17.87 5.09
C SER A 273 -11.93 -17.51 3.83
N ASP A 274 -11.22 -16.38 3.83
CA ASP A 274 -10.52 -15.81 2.69
C ASP A 274 -9.00 -15.63 2.89
N GLU A 275 -8.44 -16.02 4.05
CA GLU A 275 -6.99 -16.16 4.19
C GLU A 275 -6.51 -17.43 3.48
N CYS A 276 -5.43 -17.32 2.71
CA CYS A 276 -4.91 -18.41 1.90
C CYS A 276 -3.49 -18.85 2.28
N PHE A 277 -2.80 -18.04 3.10
CA PHE A 277 -1.42 -18.27 3.51
C PHE A 277 -1.23 -18.00 5.01
N PRO A 278 -0.43 -18.82 5.73
CA PRO A 278 -0.12 -18.56 7.12
C PRO A 278 0.71 -17.26 7.24
N PRO A 279 0.65 -16.54 8.37
CA PRO A 279 1.55 -15.42 8.60
C PRO A 279 3.01 -15.88 8.60
N LEU A 280 3.92 -15.01 8.13
CA LEU A 280 5.36 -15.26 8.25
C LEU A 280 5.75 -15.17 9.73
N ALA A 281 6.49 -16.15 10.19
CA ALA A 281 7.09 -16.17 11.52
C ALA A 281 8.44 -16.88 11.47
N VAL A 282 9.42 -16.37 12.19
CA VAL A 282 10.76 -16.99 12.27
C VAL A 282 10.63 -18.43 12.79
N GLY A 283 11.24 -19.37 12.08
CA GLY A 283 11.16 -20.80 12.35
C GLY A 283 10.09 -21.53 11.51
N ASN A 284 9.20 -20.82 10.80
CA ASN A 284 8.32 -21.46 9.83
C ASN A 284 9.14 -22.10 8.71
N ARG A 285 8.71 -23.28 8.29
CA ARG A 285 9.39 -24.10 7.25
C ARG A 285 8.35 -24.86 6.44
N ILE A 286 8.54 -24.93 5.14
CA ILE A 286 7.80 -25.83 4.24
C ILE A 286 8.78 -26.54 3.32
N VAL A 287 8.46 -27.78 2.95
CA VAL A 287 9.17 -28.54 1.92
C VAL A 287 8.23 -28.85 0.79
N ILE A 288 8.55 -28.36 -0.39
CA ILE A 288 7.78 -28.59 -1.63
C ILE A 288 8.66 -29.41 -2.57
N ARG A 289 8.03 -30.33 -3.29
CA ARG A 289 8.70 -31.19 -4.25
C ARG A 289 7.88 -31.34 -5.52
N ASP A 290 8.54 -31.41 -6.67
CA ASP A 290 7.89 -31.74 -7.92
C ASP A 290 7.49 -33.22 -7.94
N VAL A 291 6.28 -33.51 -8.41
CA VAL A 291 5.73 -34.87 -8.46
C VAL A 291 6.64 -35.75 -9.35
N GLY A 292 7.07 -36.87 -8.77
CA GLY A 292 8.00 -37.80 -9.44
C GLY A 292 9.48 -37.42 -9.33
N SER A 293 9.83 -36.29 -8.69
CA SER A 293 11.20 -35.89 -8.37
C SER A 293 11.63 -36.41 -6.99
N THR A 294 12.93 -36.59 -6.80
CA THR A 294 13.53 -36.85 -5.48
C THR A 294 14.07 -35.60 -4.81
N SER A 295 14.28 -34.53 -5.57
CA SER A 295 14.68 -33.22 -5.06
C SER A 295 13.49 -32.25 -5.03
N GLY A 296 13.57 -31.30 -4.13
CA GLY A 296 12.56 -30.26 -3.94
C GLY A 296 13.18 -29.01 -3.29
N THR A 297 12.35 -28.10 -2.80
CA THR A 297 12.76 -26.87 -2.14
C THR A 297 12.36 -26.91 -0.67
N ASP A 298 13.31 -26.66 0.22
CA ASP A 298 13.12 -26.44 1.66
C ASP A 298 13.13 -24.92 1.90
N GLN A 299 11.96 -24.31 2.04
CA GLN A 299 11.79 -22.89 2.31
C GLN A 299 11.66 -22.65 3.80
N ARG A 300 12.42 -21.70 4.34
CA ARG A 300 12.45 -21.36 5.76
C ARG A 300 12.42 -19.87 6.00
N VAL A 301 11.70 -19.45 7.03
CA VAL A 301 11.82 -18.10 7.59
C VAL A 301 12.96 -18.13 8.61
N THR A 302 14.15 -17.67 8.22
CA THR A 302 15.38 -17.84 9.03
C THR A 302 15.62 -16.69 10.01
N GLY A 303 14.98 -15.54 9.82
CA GLY A 303 15.18 -14.38 10.69
C GLY A 303 14.46 -13.15 10.19
N THR A 304 14.80 -12.02 10.81
CA THR A 304 14.37 -10.68 10.39
C THR A 304 15.58 -9.78 10.21
N THR A 305 15.50 -8.83 9.30
CA THR A 305 16.56 -7.83 9.05
C THR A 305 15.93 -6.54 8.52
N THR A 306 16.77 -5.56 8.19
CA THR A 306 16.33 -4.36 7.46
C THR A 306 16.90 -4.40 6.06
N TYR A 307 16.04 -4.31 5.06
CA TYR A 307 16.41 -4.24 3.65
C TYR A 307 15.91 -2.94 3.04
N LYS A 308 16.82 -2.08 2.56
CA LYS A 308 16.51 -0.75 2.00
C LYS A 308 15.62 0.13 2.89
N GLY A 309 15.77 0.01 4.21
CA GLY A 309 14.98 0.77 5.19
C GLY A 309 13.68 0.10 5.64
N HIS A 310 13.30 -1.04 5.05
CA HIS A 310 12.12 -1.80 5.41
C HIS A 310 12.45 -2.94 6.39
N PRO A 311 11.67 -3.15 7.47
CA PRO A 311 11.80 -4.34 8.30
C PRO A 311 11.25 -5.54 7.53
N VAL A 312 12.07 -6.56 7.32
CA VAL A 312 11.71 -7.71 6.49
C VAL A 312 12.02 -9.04 7.19
N PHE A 313 11.25 -10.07 6.85
CA PHE A 313 11.60 -11.46 7.06
C PHE A 313 12.59 -11.92 5.99
N VAL A 314 13.49 -12.81 6.36
CA VAL A 314 14.40 -13.49 5.45
C VAL A 314 13.82 -14.87 5.18
N LEU A 315 13.31 -15.06 3.96
CA LEU A 315 12.92 -16.38 3.44
C LEU A 315 14.14 -16.98 2.76
N GLU A 316 14.46 -18.20 3.10
CA GLU A 316 15.60 -18.91 2.53
C GLU A 316 15.13 -20.20 1.88
N ASP A 317 15.32 -20.29 0.57
CA ASP A 317 15.00 -21.45 -0.25
C ASP A 317 16.27 -22.29 -0.47
N ARG A 318 16.21 -23.54 -0.11
CA ARG A 318 17.32 -24.50 -0.26
C ARG A 318 16.87 -25.73 -1.04
N PRO A 319 17.66 -26.18 -2.02
CA PRO A 319 17.44 -27.49 -2.62
C PRO A 319 17.55 -28.60 -1.56
N THR A 320 16.66 -29.59 -1.62
CA THR A 320 16.67 -30.71 -0.67
C THR A 320 17.74 -31.76 -0.99
N ASP A 321 18.38 -31.69 -2.16
CA ASP A 321 19.50 -32.56 -2.58
C ASP A 321 20.85 -32.16 -1.96
N GLY A 322 20.88 -31.10 -1.15
CA GLY A 322 22.09 -30.61 -0.47
C GLY A 322 23.03 -29.81 -1.38
N SER A 323 22.64 -29.51 -2.62
CA SER A 323 23.45 -28.64 -3.48
C SER A 323 23.48 -27.21 -2.93
N SER A 324 24.68 -26.61 -2.90
CA SER A 324 24.87 -25.21 -2.48
C SER A 324 24.57 -24.21 -3.59
N GLN A 325 24.38 -24.69 -4.82
CA GLN A 325 24.24 -23.85 -6.00
C GLN A 325 22.85 -23.23 -6.17
N GLY A 326 21.87 -23.68 -5.43
CA GLY A 326 20.50 -23.20 -5.56
C GLY A 326 19.94 -22.45 -4.35
N VAL A 327 20.78 -22.06 -3.39
CA VAL A 327 20.30 -21.32 -2.21
C VAL A 327 19.94 -19.88 -2.60
N THR A 328 18.71 -19.48 -2.30
CA THR A 328 18.19 -18.13 -2.52
C THR A 328 17.62 -17.57 -1.25
N LYS A 329 17.85 -16.29 -0.98
CA LYS A 329 17.20 -15.54 0.09
C LYS A 329 16.33 -14.47 -0.52
N GLU A 330 15.11 -14.37 -0.02
CA GLU A 330 14.18 -13.29 -0.33
C GLU A 330 13.91 -12.43 0.90
N TYR A 331 13.75 -11.15 0.67
CA TYR A 331 13.45 -10.13 1.65
C TYR A 331 11.98 -9.74 1.53
N VAL A 332 11.18 -10.19 2.50
CA VAL A 332 9.72 -10.07 2.46
C VAL A 332 9.23 -9.28 3.67
N GLU A 333 8.65 -8.12 3.42
CA GLU A 333 7.92 -7.36 4.41
C GLU A 333 6.52 -7.97 4.59
N GLN A 334 6.05 -8.08 5.84
CA GLN A 334 4.70 -8.49 6.12
C GLN A 334 3.97 -7.37 6.84
N THR A 335 2.97 -6.83 6.18
CA THR A 335 2.00 -5.89 6.75
C THR A 335 0.74 -6.63 7.21
N ALA A 336 -0.21 -5.91 7.79
CA ALA A 336 -1.50 -6.51 8.15
C ALA A 336 -2.27 -7.03 6.92
N THR A 337 -2.09 -6.41 5.76
CA THR A 337 -2.87 -6.67 4.55
C THR A 337 -2.10 -7.39 3.45
N HIS A 338 -0.76 -7.24 3.40
CA HIS A 338 0.04 -7.76 2.30
C HIS A 338 1.32 -8.44 2.78
N ARG A 339 1.85 -9.30 1.92
CA ARG A 339 3.28 -9.62 1.83
C ARG A 339 3.86 -8.79 0.70
N ILE A 340 5.00 -8.15 0.94
CA ILE A 340 5.68 -7.29 -0.03
C ILE A 340 7.07 -7.85 -0.26
N TYR A 341 7.31 -8.32 -1.47
CA TYR A 341 8.58 -8.90 -1.89
C TYR A 341 9.44 -7.80 -2.49
N HIS A 342 10.57 -7.52 -1.88
CA HIS A 342 11.46 -6.43 -2.29
C HIS A 342 12.60 -6.90 -3.21
N GLY A 343 13.01 -8.15 -3.09
CA GLY A 343 14.13 -8.73 -3.82
C GLY A 343 14.90 -9.72 -2.97
N GLY A 344 16.13 -10.03 -3.36
CA GLY A 344 16.90 -11.05 -2.68
C GLY A 344 18.33 -11.19 -3.15
N GLU A 345 18.98 -12.27 -2.70
CA GLU A 345 20.33 -12.67 -3.07
C GLU A 345 20.46 -14.18 -3.12
N GLY A 346 21.41 -14.68 -3.91
CA GLY A 346 21.67 -16.10 -4.05
C GLY A 346 21.54 -16.57 -5.47
N TYR A 347 21.05 -17.80 -5.67
CA TYR A 347 20.87 -18.35 -7.01
C TYR A 347 19.61 -17.77 -7.66
N ILE A 348 19.74 -17.28 -8.88
CA ILE A 348 18.68 -16.68 -9.67
C ILE A 348 18.36 -17.60 -10.84
N PRO A 349 17.25 -18.38 -10.80
CA PRO A 349 16.94 -19.40 -11.79
C PRO A 349 16.81 -18.86 -13.21
N GLU A 350 16.26 -17.66 -13.38
CA GLU A 350 16.00 -17.03 -14.67
C GLU A 350 17.29 -16.70 -15.46
N VAL A 351 18.39 -16.51 -14.73
CA VAL A 351 19.72 -16.25 -15.32
C VAL A 351 20.75 -17.35 -15.01
N GLN A 352 20.35 -18.37 -14.25
CA GLN A 352 21.17 -19.53 -13.83
C GLN A 352 22.52 -19.12 -13.20
N ALA A 353 22.51 -18.10 -12.36
CA ALA A 353 23.71 -17.55 -11.73
C ALA A 353 23.42 -17.08 -10.30
N ASN A 354 24.48 -17.04 -9.47
CA ASN A 354 24.40 -16.38 -8.17
C ASN A 354 24.55 -14.87 -8.32
N GLY A 355 23.71 -14.12 -7.61
CA GLY A 355 23.71 -12.66 -7.68
C GLY A 355 22.75 -12.04 -6.68
N THR A 356 22.33 -10.81 -6.97
CA THR A 356 21.25 -10.11 -6.27
C THR A 356 20.13 -9.82 -7.25
N PHE A 357 18.91 -9.76 -6.75
CA PHE A 357 17.75 -9.37 -7.56
C PHE A 357 16.84 -8.43 -6.78
N GLU A 358 16.08 -7.64 -7.52
CA GLU A 358 15.15 -6.66 -6.98
C GLU A 358 13.85 -6.70 -7.79
N TYR A 359 12.72 -6.62 -7.10
CA TYR A 359 11.41 -6.43 -7.71
C TYR A 359 11.10 -4.93 -7.84
N ILE A 360 10.79 -4.45 -9.04
CA ILE A 360 10.55 -3.04 -9.35
C ILE A 360 9.23 -2.87 -10.12
N PRO A 361 8.18 -2.30 -9.52
CA PRO A 361 8.05 -2.02 -8.08
C PRO A 361 8.06 -3.32 -7.24
N PRO A 362 8.21 -3.24 -5.90
CA PRO A 362 8.08 -4.40 -5.02
C PRO A 362 6.74 -5.12 -5.22
N VAL A 363 6.76 -6.45 -5.30
CA VAL A 363 5.58 -7.27 -5.55
C VAL A 363 4.73 -7.34 -4.29
N ARG A 364 3.45 -7.00 -4.39
CA ARG A 364 2.51 -6.95 -3.28
C ARG A 364 1.48 -8.05 -3.41
N VAL A 365 1.48 -8.99 -2.49
CA VAL A 365 0.52 -10.10 -2.45
C VAL A 365 -0.41 -9.91 -1.26
N PRO A 366 -1.73 -9.73 -1.47
CA PRO A 366 -2.66 -9.55 -0.36
C PRO A 366 -2.78 -10.82 0.47
N ARG A 367 -2.92 -10.66 1.79
CA ARG A 367 -3.07 -11.78 2.72
C ARG A 367 -4.49 -12.36 2.71
N VAL A 368 -5.47 -11.51 2.39
CA VAL A 368 -6.88 -11.89 2.28
C VAL A 368 -7.29 -11.75 0.82
N THR A 369 -7.71 -12.85 0.22
CA THR A 369 -8.07 -12.92 -1.19
C THR A 369 -9.46 -13.55 -1.33
N PRO A 370 -10.55 -12.76 -1.39
CA PRO A 370 -11.89 -13.28 -1.56
C PRO A 370 -12.05 -14.00 -2.91
N VAL A 371 -13.02 -14.90 -3.01
CA VAL A 371 -13.33 -15.56 -4.29
C VAL A 371 -13.70 -14.51 -5.34
N GLY A 372 -13.10 -14.61 -6.51
CA GLY A 372 -13.21 -13.63 -7.59
C GLY A 372 -12.15 -12.53 -7.54
N TYR A 373 -11.30 -12.50 -6.51
CA TYR A 373 -10.15 -11.60 -6.49
C TYR A 373 -9.26 -11.83 -7.71
N THR A 374 -8.90 -10.75 -8.38
CA THR A 374 -7.90 -10.72 -9.44
C THR A 374 -7.18 -9.38 -9.41
N GLU A 375 -5.90 -9.40 -9.68
CA GLU A 375 -5.05 -8.21 -9.76
C GLU A 375 -4.05 -8.41 -10.91
N THR A 376 -3.79 -7.36 -11.67
CA THR A 376 -2.72 -7.39 -12.66
C THR A 376 -1.45 -6.86 -12.01
N MET A 377 -0.41 -7.67 -11.94
CA MET A 377 0.89 -7.32 -11.40
C MET A 377 1.90 -7.18 -12.53
N ASP A 378 2.31 -5.95 -12.81
CA ASP A 378 3.37 -5.63 -13.76
C ASP A 378 4.61 -5.17 -12.99
N TYR A 379 5.69 -5.91 -13.08
CA TYR A 379 6.94 -5.59 -12.41
C TYR A 379 8.17 -6.06 -13.19
N VAL A 380 9.33 -5.59 -12.79
CA VAL A 380 10.63 -6.01 -13.36
C VAL A 380 11.42 -6.73 -12.26
N ILE A 381 11.91 -7.92 -12.58
CA ILE A 381 12.97 -8.55 -11.77
C ILE A 381 14.31 -8.04 -12.35
N ARG A 382 14.99 -7.19 -11.61
CA ARG A 382 16.34 -6.72 -11.97
C ARG A 382 17.37 -7.61 -11.31
N ALA A 383 18.00 -8.48 -12.09
CA ALA A 383 19.05 -9.37 -11.64
C ALA A 383 20.43 -8.76 -11.91
N SER A 384 21.32 -8.79 -10.91
CA SER A 384 22.72 -8.38 -11.02
C SER A 384 23.62 -9.53 -10.60
N TYR A 385 24.46 -10.03 -11.52
CA TYR A 385 25.31 -11.20 -11.33
C TYR A 385 26.63 -11.07 -12.10
N THR A 386 27.57 -11.96 -11.83
CA THR A 386 28.83 -12.01 -12.56
C THR A 386 28.84 -13.20 -13.48
N ALA A 387 28.99 -12.96 -14.77
CA ALA A 387 29.18 -14.00 -15.80
C ALA A 387 30.55 -13.86 -16.44
N GLN A 388 31.34 -14.92 -16.40
CA GLN A 388 32.72 -14.96 -16.99
C GLN A 388 33.62 -13.77 -16.54
N GLY A 389 33.45 -13.33 -15.26
CA GLY A 389 34.24 -12.22 -14.70
C GLY A 389 33.70 -10.82 -15.05
N VAL A 390 32.57 -10.72 -15.75
CA VAL A 390 31.92 -9.45 -16.11
C VAL A 390 30.65 -9.29 -15.28
N ASN A 391 30.46 -8.11 -14.71
CA ASN A 391 29.20 -7.79 -14.03
C ASN A 391 28.11 -7.55 -15.08
N VAL A 392 27.01 -8.28 -14.94
CA VAL A 392 25.86 -8.24 -15.83
C VAL A 392 24.64 -7.81 -15.04
N THR A 393 23.81 -6.95 -15.62
CA THR A 393 22.46 -6.65 -15.13
C THR A 393 21.46 -7.08 -16.20
N ALA A 394 20.47 -7.87 -15.81
CA ALA A 394 19.39 -8.32 -16.68
C ALA A 394 18.03 -7.91 -16.09
N ASP A 395 17.19 -7.33 -16.93
CA ASP A 395 15.80 -6.98 -16.57
C ASP A 395 14.86 -8.03 -17.17
N ILE A 396 14.04 -8.64 -16.30
CA ILE A 396 13.00 -9.59 -16.67
C ILE A 396 11.66 -8.91 -16.38
N ASN A 397 10.93 -8.57 -17.43
CA ASN A 397 9.61 -7.98 -17.30
C ASN A 397 8.60 -9.09 -17.03
N VAL A 398 7.82 -8.93 -15.97
CA VAL A 398 6.80 -9.88 -15.53
C VAL A 398 5.44 -9.22 -15.63
N HIS A 399 4.51 -9.94 -16.25
CA HIS A 399 3.09 -9.64 -16.25
C HIS A 399 2.38 -10.85 -15.67
N GLU A 400 1.74 -10.68 -14.52
CA GLU A 400 1.10 -11.75 -13.76
C GLU A 400 -0.33 -11.35 -13.39
N VAL A 401 -1.28 -12.29 -13.56
CA VAL A 401 -2.69 -12.06 -13.24
C VAL A 401 -3.21 -13.27 -12.46
N PRO A 402 -3.14 -13.24 -11.11
CA PRO A 402 -3.78 -14.24 -10.27
C PRO A 402 -5.30 -14.03 -10.24
N LEU A 403 -6.05 -15.12 -10.28
CA LEU A 403 -7.49 -15.16 -10.07
C LEU A 403 -7.82 -16.17 -8.98
N ARG A 404 -8.46 -15.73 -7.89
CA ARG A 404 -9.01 -16.63 -6.87
C ARG A 404 -10.31 -17.24 -7.37
N VAL A 405 -10.25 -18.49 -7.87
CA VAL A 405 -11.42 -19.15 -8.49
C VAL A 405 -12.36 -19.81 -7.49
N GLY A 406 -11.89 -20.12 -6.27
CA GLY A 406 -12.73 -20.77 -5.27
C GLY A 406 -11.96 -21.39 -4.12
N SER A 407 -12.61 -22.30 -3.43
CA SER A 407 -12.01 -23.18 -2.42
C SER A 407 -12.42 -24.62 -2.68
N GLU A 408 -11.48 -25.52 -2.55
CA GLU A 408 -11.75 -26.96 -2.64
C GLU A 408 -10.80 -27.75 -1.72
N ASN A 409 -11.09 -29.02 -1.50
CA ASN A 409 -10.19 -29.87 -0.71
C ASN A 409 -8.94 -30.19 -1.53
N ALA A 410 -7.77 -30.01 -0.93
CA ALA A 410 -6.49 -30.35 -1.53
C ALA A 410 -5.76 -31.37 -0.66
N SER A 411 -5.08 -32.30 -1.28
CA SER A 411 -4.27 -33.31 -0.60
C SER A 411 -2.85 -33.30 -1.16
N ALA A 412 -1.89 -33.51 -0.26
CA ALA A 412 -0.48 -33.65 -0.54
C ALA A 412 0.11 -34.67 0.45
N PRO A 413 1.35 -35.12 0.31
CA PRO A 413 1.99 -36.01 1.30
C PRO A 413 1.92 -35.50 2.73
N ALA A 414 2.02 -34.19 2.96
CA ALA A 414 1.88 -33.55 4.26
C ALA A 414 0.46 -33.60 4.86
N GLY A 415 -0.54 -34.10 4.14
CA GLY A 415 -1.89 -34.26 4.66
C GLY A 415 -3.01 -33.81 3.71
N SER A 416 -4.23 -33.79 4.26
CA SER A 416 -5.44 -33.34 3.54
C SER A 416 -5.93 -32.02 4.16
N PHE A 417 -6.18 -31.04 3.32
CA PHE A 417 -6.52 -29.66 3.70
C PHE A 417 -7.90 -29.33 3.10
N SER A 418 -8.87 -29.14 3.97
CA SER A 418 -10.24 -28.79 3.55
C SER A 418 -10.34 -27.29 3.26
N ASN A 419 -11.13 -26.94 2.24
CA ASN A 419 -11.33 -25.53 1.85
C ASN A 419 -10.03 -24.78 1.49
N ALA A 420 -9.03 -25.47 0.90
CA ALA A 420 -7.85 -24.80 0.37
C ALA A 420 -8.24 -23.80 -0.72
N CYS A 421 -7.61 -22.63 -0.68
CA CYS A 421 -7.79 -21.59 -1.68
C CYS A 421 -7.26 -22.05 -3.02
N LYS A 422 -8.06 -21.94 -4.08
CA LYS A 422 -7.64 -22.26 -5.44
C LYS A 422 -7.43 -20.99 -6.25
N PHE A 423 -6.23 -20.84 -6.79
CA PHE A 423 -5.84 -19.77 -7.69
C PHE A 423 -5.61 -20.29 -9.10
N ASP A 424 -5.98 -19.49 -10.08
CA ASP A 424 -5.66 -19.68 -11.50
C ASP A 424 -4.88 -18.45 -11.95
N THR A 425 -3.60 -18.61 -12.19
CA THR A 425 -2.69 -17.49 -12.46
C THR A 425 -2.15 -17.60 -13.87
N THR A 426 -2.27 -16.54 -14.65
CA THR A 426 -1.54 -16.41 -15.91
C THR A 426 -0.31 -15.55 -15.70
N ILE A 427 0.80 -15.96 -16.32
CA ILE A 427 2.08 -15.26 -16.21
C ILE A 427 2.74 -15.12 -17.58
N ARG A 428 3.37 -13.98 -17.79
CA ARG A 428 4.23 -13.75 -18.94
C ARG A 428 5.54 -13.10 -18.49
N LEU A 429 6.64 -13.77 -18.81
CA LEU A 429 8.00 -13.29 -18.55
C LEU A 429 8.63 -12.86 -19.87
N LYS A 430 9.31 -11.73 -19.89
CA LYS A 430 10.11 -11.28 -21.04
C LYS A 430 11.47 -10.80 -20.58
N SER A 431 12.52 -11.36 -21.14
CA SER A 431 13.89 -10.88 -20.98
C SER A 431 14.56 -10.68 -22.31
N SER A 432 15.59 -9.83 -22.35
CA SER A 432 16.41 -9.61 -23.53
C SER A 432 17.83 -9.25 -23.12
N VAL A 433 18.81 -9.95 -23.68
CA VAL A 433 20.22 -9.70 -23.43
C VAL A 433 20.90 -9.48 -24.77
N SER A 434 21.68 -8.40 -24.91
CA SER A 434 22.43 -8.05 -26.11
C SER A 434 23.92 -8.09 -25.81
N ALA A 435 24.68 -8.84 -26.60
CA ALA A 435 26.12 -8.91 -26.50
C ALA A 435 26.73 -9.18 -27.88
N ALA A 436 27.87 -8.55 -28.19
CA ALA A 436 28.68 -8.79 -29.42
C ALA A 436 27.88 -8.76 -30.75
N GLY A 437 26.86 -7.88 -30.82
CA GLY A 437 26.02 -7.74 -32.03
C GLY A 437 24.89 -8.77 -32.15
N PHE A 438 24.69 -9.60 -31.14
CA PHE A 438 23.55 -10.52 -31.01
C PHE A 438 22.60 -10.06 -29.90
N THR A 439 21.32 -10.29 -30.11
CA THR A 439 20.29 -10.13 -29.08
C THR A 439 19.55 -11.45 -28.90
N VAL A 440 19.56 -11.97 -27.70
CA VAL A 440 18.72 -13.10 -27.29
C VAL A 440 17.55 -12.58 -26.49
N SER A 441 16.33 -12.86 -26.94
CA SER A 441 15.12 -12.53 -26.21
C SER A 441 14.36 -13.82 -25.87
N THR A 442 13.96 -13.92 -24.62
CA THR A 442 13.19 -15.04 -24.10
C THR A 442 11.80 -14.54 -23.71
N ILE A 443 10.78 -15.25 -24.14
CA ILE A 443 9.40 -15.04 -23.74
C ILE A 443 8.90 -16.35 -23.16
N THR A 444 8.40 -16.30 -21.92
CA THR A 444 7.72 -17.45 -21.31
C THR A 444 6.28 -17.05 -21.03
N ASP A 445 5.35 -17.74 -21.64
CA ASP A 445 3.92 -17.66 -21.33
C ASP A 445 3.54 -18.88 -20.48
N GLY A 446 2.83 -18.66 -19.39
CA GLY A 446 2.45 -19.72 -18.47
C GLY A 446 1.07 -19.56 -17.87
N ARG A 447 0.54 -20.67 -17.36
CA ARG A 447 -0.63 -20.73 -16.51
C ARG A 447 -0.35 -21.69 -15.37
N ALA A 448 -0.65 -21.27 -14.15
CA ALA A 448 -0.50 -22.09 -12.96
C ALA A 448 -1.83 -22.19 -12.19
N ILE A 449 -2.17 -23.40 -11.75
CA ILE A 449 -3.23 -23.64 -10.77
C ILE A 449 -2.55 -23.93 -9.44
N GLN A 450 -2.88 -23.18 -8.40
CA GLN A 450 -2.31 -23.37 -7.07
C GLN A 450 -3.40 -23.57 -6.03
N TRP A 451 -3.17 -24.49 -5.12
CA TRP A 451 -3.95 -24.69 -3.91
C TRP A 451 -3.12 -24.29 -2.70
N SER A 452 -3.65 -23.37 -1.91
CA SER A 452 -2.99 -22.86 -0.70
C SER A 452 -3.95 -22.91 0.48
N HIS A 453 -3.41 -23.16 1.68
CA HIS A 453 -4.22 -23.27 2.89
C HIS A 453 -3.66 -22.37 4.00
N PRO A 454 -4.50 -21.68 4.78
CA PRO A 454 -4.05 -20.74 5.81
C PRO A 454 -3.18 -21.38 6.91
N ALA A 455 -3.24 -22.68 7.10
CA ALA A 455 -2.42 -23.37 8.09
C ALA A 455 -0.98 -23.66 7.61
N VAL A 456 -0.77 -23.88 6.31
CA VAL A 456 0.52 -24.38 5.79
C VAL A 456 1.07 -23.56 4.61
N GLY A 457 0.26 -22.76 3.92
CA GLY A 457 0.61 -22.10 2.68
C GLY A 457 0.36 -22.99 1.47
N PRO A 458 1.28 -23.05 0.49
CA PRO A 458 1.12 -23.89 -0.70
C PRO A 458 0.95 -25.37 -0.34
N VAL A 459 -0.08 -26.01 -0.89
CA VAL A 459 -0.37 -27.44 -0.73
C VAL A 459 0.00 -28.21 -2.00
N ARG A 460 -0.42 -27.70 -3.14
CA ARG A 460 -0.20 -28.28 -4.46
C ARG A 460 -0.21 -27.20 -5.51
N SER A 461 0.53 -27.40 -6.60
CA SER A 461 0.43 -26.58 -7.80
C SER A 461 0.63 -27.39 -9.07
N GLU A 462 0.03 -26.90 -10.16
CA GLU A 462 0.19 -27.41 -11.53
C GLU A 462 0.50 -26.22 -12.42
N ALA A 463 1.56 -26.30 -13.23
CA ALA A 463 1.97 -25.20 -14.10
C ALA A 463 2.30 -25.72 -15.49
N ASP A 464 1.71 -25.07 -16.50
CA ASP A 464 2.04 -25.24 -17.92
C ASP A 464 2.76 -23.98 -18.42
N THR A 465 3.90 -24.16 -19.05
CA THR A 465 4.65 -23.03 -19.62
C THR A 465 5.09 -23.32 -21.05
N THR A 466 5.14 -22.27 -21.85
CA THR A 466 5.73 -22.27 -23.20
C THR A 466 6.80 -21.19 -23.27
N THR A 467 8.04 -21.60 -23.41
CA THR A 467 9.18 -20.70 -23.54
C THR A 467 9.64 -20.62 -24.99
N THR A 468 9.71 -19.40 -25.52
CA THR A 468 10.19 -19.09 -26.86
C THR A 468 11.49 -18.28 -26.75
N VAL A 469 12.56 -18.81 -27.32
CA VAL A 469 13.86 -18.13 -27.40
C VAL A 469 14.09 -17.66 -28.83
N ASN A 470 14.25 -16.35 -29.00
CA ASN A 470 14.56 -15.73 -30.29
C ASN A 470 15.98 -15.15 -30.25
N THR A 471 16.77 -15.43 -31.28
CA THR A 471 18.11 -14.83 -31.47
C THR A 471 18.11 -13.97 -32.71
N THR A 472 18.51 -12.71 -32.58
CA THR A 472 18.62 -11.75 -33.67
C THR A 472 20.07 -11.21 -33.76
N GLY A 473 20.55 -10.89 -34.98
CA GLY A 473 21.94 -10.51 -35.22
C GLY A 473 22.75 -11.70 -35.73
N GLY A 474 23.67 -11.47 -36.67
CA GLY A 474 24.49 -12.53 -37.30
C GLY A 474 23.66 -13.46 -38.21
N PHE A 475 23.79 -14.76 -38.02
CA PHE A 475 23.01 -15.75 -38.77
C PHE A 475 21.62 -15.89 -38.12
N ALA A 476 20.56 -15.90 -38.95
CA ALA A 476 19.20 -16.14 -38.48
C ALA A 476 19.06 -17.57 -37.94
N VAL A 477 18.81 -17.69 -36.63
CA VAL A 477 18.47 -18.97 -35.98
C VAL A 477 16.95 -19.01 -35.82
N PRO A 478 16.27 -20.10 -36.24
CA PRO A 478 14.84 -20.23 -36.02
C PRO A 478 14.51 -20.15 -34.51
N PRO A 479 13.36 -19.58 -34.13
CA PRO A 479 12.92 -19.57 -32.75
C PRO A 479 12.90 -20.99 -32.17
N GLN A 480 13.42 -21.13 -30.96
CA GLN A 480 13.31 -22.38 -30.20
C GLN A 480 12.12 -22.28 -29.24
N VAL A 481 11.23 -23.27 -29.28
CA VAL A 481 10.06 -23.33 -28.44
C VAL A 481 10.15 -24.59 -27.58
N THR A 482 10.04 -24.41 -26.27
CA THR A 482 10.01 -25.48 -25.29
C THR A 482 8.70 -25.39 -24.49
N GLN A 483 8.04 -26.51 -24.33
CA GLN A 483 6.87 -26.65 -23.46
C GLN A 483 7.26 -27.45 -22.22
N SER A 484 6.74 -27.04 -21.06
CA SER A 484 6.96 -27.73 -19.80
C SER A 484 5.64 -27.80 -19.01
N HIS A 485 5.41 -28.94 -18.39
CA HIS A 485 4.37 -29.17 -17.39
C HIS A 485 5.04 -29.59 -16.10
N VAL A 486 4.70 -28.91 -14.99
CA VAL A 486 5.26 -29.21 -13.66
C VAL A 486 4.10 -29.28 -12.68
N GLU A 487 4.07 -30.34 -11.89
CA GLU A 487 3.23 -30.47 -10.71
C GLU A 487 4.10 -30.48 -9.47
N SER A 488 3.72 -29.72 -8.43
CA SER A 488 4.45 -29.68 -7.16
C SER A 488 3.50 -29.92 -5.99
N GLU A 489 4.01 -30.54 -4.93
CA GLU A 489 3.26 -30.91 -3.74
C GLU A 489 4.00 -30.63 -2.46
N LEU A 490 3.24 -30.30 -1.40
CA LEU A 490 3.76 -30.10 -0.04
C LEU A 490 4.13 -31.46 0.58
N ILE A 491 5.38 -31.61 1.00
CA ILE A 491 5.90 -32.83 1.61
C ILE A 491 5.87 -32.72 3.14
N GLU A 492 6.20 -31.57 3.67
CA GLU A 492 6.32 -31.32 5.11
C GLU A 492 6.11 -29.84 5.39
N ALA A 493 5.50 -29.50 6.53
CA ALA A 493 5.47 -28.14 7.03
C ALA A 493 5.67 -28.07 8.55
N LEU A 494 6.35 -27.03 9.00
CA LEU A 494 6.42 -26.61 10.39
C LEU A 494 5.98 -25.15 10.46
N ILE A 495 4.78 -24.90 10.96
CA ILE A 495 4.19 -23.56 10.97
C ILE A 495 3.78 -23.21 12.40
N ASN A 496 4.36 -22.15 12.95
CA ASN A 496 4.10 -21.68 14.32
C ASN A 496 4.28 -22.79 15.38
N GLY A 497 5.25 -23.69 15.16
CA GLY A 497 5.54 -24.84 16.04
C GLY A 497 4.64 -26.06 15.81
N GLN A 498 3.66 -26.01 14.92
CA GLN A 498 2.86 -27.17 14.52
C GLN A 498 3.50 -27.88 13.33
N HIS A 499 3.70 -29.19 13.44
CA HIS A 499 4.29 -30.03 12.41
C HIS A 499 3.20 -30.75 11.59
N TYR A 500 3.35 -30.71 10.28
CA TYR A 500 2.57 -31.40 9.26
C TYR A 500 3.55 -32.31 8.51
N PRO A 501 3.49 -33.64 8.74
CA PRO A 501 4.48 -34.59 8.24
C PRO A 501 4.35 -34.87 6.76
#